data_d65fc77f5824eb60b04542dc29cda50e
#
_entry.id   d65fc77f5824eb60b04542dc29cda50e
#
_cell.length_a   1.000
_cell.length_b   1.000
_cell.length_c   1.000
_cell.angle_alpha   90.00
_cell.angle_beta   90.00
_cell.angle_gamma   90.00
#
_symmetry.space_group_name_H-M   'P 1'
#
loop_
_entity.id
_entity.type
_entity.pdbx_description
1 polymer ?
#
loop_
_entity_poly.entity_id
_entity_poly.type
_entity_poly.pdbx_seq_one_letter_code
_entity_poly.pdbx_strand_id
1 'polypeptide(L)'
;MELRTMVRRAFALSGLLTSLGAGNAVSQTQRDEQFYYPGDFNWQFLGTYPEAARLFNAFDYGHAVLYERLYTKRGRAEPELEKEYRYLTTDLLVRPPRFAVAEEAVMPAYAKIAWRAKMMFDWAHVLHRQLYDAYSDDRLTPNGRDSLIERLTDYYLSNRKYAFTDKPKSMALMDEQYFSQTFRKAYPKFNGLIWSYHWLQVGLYEPFIEGRTKAERKSGVQATVARFWSMLDDPPDRFPKYMPMASAVAPRFSAAHPRAAVIFDNLHMMHDIISDILTADTIAHDRKGQIIDQQLDKLQDPSRDVMSLEEWRMMADHMGGIGAMGGPATGLLREVDRPAGQRPKKRTPAGETQHHMPGMQPPGTEPHDSTRGRNNRAHEPADTAVHHH
;
A
#
# COMPACT_ATOMS: atom_id res chain seq x y z
N MET A 1 49.54 27.54 -26.69
CA MET A 1 48.41 27.09 -27.53
C MET A 1 47.72 25.87 -26.93
N GLU A 2 48.22 25.29 -25.84
CA GLU A 2 47.68 24.04 -25.23
C GLU A 2 46.65 24.24 -24.11
N LEU A 3 46.68 25.38 -23.42
CA LEU A 3 45.77 25.60 -22.29
C LEU A 3 44.29 25.84 -22.70
N ARG A 4 44.06 26.43 -23.87
CA ARG A 4 42.71 26.69 -24.40
C ARG A 4 41.99 25.42 -24.91
N THR A 5 42.77 24.43 -25.30
CA THR A 5 42.21 23.16 -25.83
C THR A 5 41.82 22.22 -24.69
N MET A 6 42.52 22.25 -23.54
CA MET A 6 42.16 21.46 -22.35
C MET A 6 40.86 21.95 -21.68
N VAL A 7 40.68 23.28 -21.58
CA VAL A 7 39.45 23.86 -21.00
C VAL A 7 38.23 23.51 -21.82
N ARG A 8 38.32 23.51 -23.16
CA ARG A 8 37.20 23.12 -24.03
C ARG A 8 36.83 21.64 -23.93
N ARG A 9 37.81 20.74 -23.67
CA ARG A 9 37.53 19.32 -23.48
C ARG A 9 36.91 19.01 -22.11
N ALA A 10 37.29 19.74 -21.06
CA ALA A 10 36.68 19.60 -19.73
C ALA A 10 35.24 20.06 -19.70
N PHE A 11 34.88 21.15 -20.40
CA PHE A 11 33.49 21.60 -20.50
C PHE A 11 32.60 20.67 -21.34
N ALA A 12 33.15 20.03 -22.37
CA ALA A 12 32.40 19.07 -23.17
C ALA A 12 32.08 17.76 -22.40
N LEU A 13 33.02 17.32 -21.53
CA LEU A 13 32.79 16.13 -20.69
C LEU A 13 31.81 16.41 -19.55
N SER A 14 31.81 17.60 -18.93
CA SER A 14 30.86 17.98 -17.90
C SER A 14 29.45 18.15 -18.44
N GLY A 15 29.28 18.63 -19.66
CA GLY A 15 27.98 18.72 -20.34
C GLY A 15 27.39 17.35 -20.70
N LEU A 16 28.24 16.36 -20.99
CA LEU A 16 27.79 15.01 -21.34
C LEU A 16 27.34 14.19 -20.10
N LEU A 17 27.98 14.41 -18.94
CA LEU A 17 27.63 13.74 -17.69
C LEU A 17 26.34 14.26 -17.08
N THR A 18 26.01 15.54 -17.24
CA THR A 18 24.73 16.10 -16.78
C THR A 18 23.56 15.70 -17.67
N SER A 19 23.77 15.45 -18.95
CA SER A 19 22.71 14.98 -19.85
C SER A 19 22.38 13.49 -19.68
N LEU A 20 23.33 12.66 -19.24
CA LEU A 20 23.11 11.24 -18.95
C LEU A 20 22.30 11.04 -17.66
N GLY A 21 22.48 11.90 -16.66
CA GLY A 21 21.71 11.83 -15.39
C GLY A 21 20.24 12.28 -15.55
N ALA A 22 19.98 13.27 -16.40
CA ALA A 22 18.62 13.73 -16.68
C ALA A 22 17.86 12.76 -17.62
N GLY A 23 18.56 12.10 -18.53
CA GLY A 23 17.98 11.13 -19.47
C GLY A 23 17.44 9.86 -18.77
N ASN A 24 18.08 9.40 -17.72
CA ASN A 24 17.64 8.20 -17.00
C ASN A 24 16.40 8.46 -16.11
N ALA A 25 16.21 9.66 -15.56
CA ALA A 25 15.01 9.98 -14.79
C ALA A 25 13.77 10.15 -15.67
N VAL A 26 13.93 10.66 -16.89
CA VAL A 26 12.86 10.77 -17.88
C VAL A 26 12.51 9.40 -18.49
N SER A 27 13.52 8.51 -18.63
CA SER A 27 13.35 7.17 -19.22
C SER A 27 12.47 6.24 -18.37
N GLN A 28 12.44 6.37 -17.03
CA GLN A 28 11.57 5.52 -16.19
C GLN A 28 10.10 5.92 -16.30
N THR A 29 9.79 7.20 -16.33
CA THR A 29 8.42 7.69 -16.53
C THR A 29 7.90 7.31 -17.92
N GLN A 30 8.73 7.41 -18.95
CA GLN A 30 8.40 7.02 -20.32
C GLN A 30 8.23 5.49 -20.48
N ARG A 31 8.88 4.67 -19.64
CA ARG A 31 8.76 3.22 -19.70
C ARG A 31 7.35 2.75 -19.29
N ASP A 32 6.76 3.30 -18.25
CA ASP A 32 5.41 2.94 -17.84
C ASP A 32 4.35 3.50 -18.79
N GLU A 33 4.57 4.72 -19.31
CA GLU A 33 3.69 5.35 -20.30
C GLU A 33 3.55 4.53 -21.59
N GLN A 34 4.58 3.83 -22.02
CA GLN A 34 4.50 2.98 -23.22
C GLN A 34 3.48 1.83 -23.10
N PHE A 35 3.11 1.47 -21.87
CA PHE A 35 2.12 0.44 -21.58
C PHE A 35 0.71 1.00 -21.40
N TYR A 36 0.55 2.31 -21.34
CA TYR A 36 -0.76 2.94 -21.18
C TYR A 36 -1.56 2.87 -22.50
N TYR A 37 -2.84 2.61 -22.38
CA TYR A 37 -3.77 2.90 -23.47
C TYR A 37 -3.71 4.39 -23.78
N PRO A 38 -3.45 4.80 -25.03
CA PRO A 38 -3.23 6.20 -25.34
C PRO A 38 -4.50 7.03 -25.21
N GLY A 39 -4.37 8.23 -24.65
CA GLY A 39 -5.47 9.19 -24.54
C GLY A 39 -5.13 10.37 -23.63
N ASP A 40 -5.82 11.50 -23.87
CA ASP A 40 -5.61 12.74 -23.12
C ASP A 40 -6.10 12.68 -21.68
N PHE A 41 -6.78 11.59 -21.29
CA PHE A 41 -7.22 11.34 -19.92
C PHE A 41 -6.08 10.87 -19.00
N ASN A 42 -4.98 10.39 -19.54
CA ASN A 42 -3.83 9.94 -18.75
C ASN A 42 -3.28 11.06 -17.88
N TRP A 43 -2.86 10.71 -16.65
CA TRP A 43 -2.31 11.62 -15.63
C TRP A 43 -3.31 12.60 -14.98
N GLN A 44 -4.61 12.50 -15.27
CA GLN A 44 -5.63 13.39 -14.68
C GLN A 44 -5.75 13.15 -13.16
N PHE A 45 -5.59 11.91 -12.70
CA PHE A 45 -5.65 11.57 -11.28
C PHE A 45 -4.51 12.23 -10.48
N LEU A 46 -3.28 12.12 -10.97
CA LEU A 46 -2.13 12.78 -10.34
C LEU A 46 -2.27 14.32 -10.32
N GLY A 47 -2.83 14.89 -11.38
CA GLY A 47 -3.06 16.34 -11.46
C GLY A 47 -4.17 16.84 -10.55
N THR A 48 -5.24 16.07 -10.38
CA THR A 48 -6.44 16.48 -9.65
C THR A 48 -6.43 16.06 -8.18
N TYR A 49 -5.89 14.86 -7.86
CA TYR A 49 -5.87 14.25 -6.54
C TYR A 49 -4.45 13.80 -6.14
N PRO A 50 -3.47 14.72 -6.09
CA PRO A 50 -2.05 14.37 -5.96
C PRO A 50 -1.74 13.59 -4.67
N GLU A 51 -2.46 13.80 -3.59
CA GLU A 51 -2.27 13.07 -2.33
C GLU A 51 -2.62 11.58 -2.51
N ALA A 52 -3.82 11.29 -3.02
CA ALA A 52 -4.27 9.91 -3.25
C ALA A 52 -3.41 9.18 -4.29
N ALA A 53 -3.04 9.88 -5.39
CA ALA A 53 -2.19 9.32 -6.43
C ALA A 53 -0.79 8.96 -5.91
N ARG A 54 -0.22 9.79 -5.04
CA ARG A 54 1.10 9.52 -4.42
C ARG A 54 1.03 8.41 -3.40
N LEU A 55 -0.07 8.26 -2.65
CA LEU A 55 -0.27 7.11 -1.76
C LEU A 55 -0.27 5.80 -2.56
N PHE A 56 -0.94 5.78 -3.72
CA PHE A 56 -0.91 4.62 -4.60
C PHE A 56 0.51 4.23 -5.01
N ASN A 57 1.36 5.20 -5.35
CA ASN A 57 2.77 4.93 -5.66
C ASN A 57 3.58 4.40 -4.45
N ALA A 58 3.21 4.80 -3.23
CA ALA A 58 3.83 4.27 -2.01
C ALA A 58 3.43 2.83 -1.73
N PHE A 59 2.23 2.40 -2.17
CA PHE A 59 1.77 1.02 -2.01
C PHE A 59 2.59 0.04 -2.85
N ASP A 60 2.96 0.41 -4.08
CA ASP A 60 3.87 -0.37 -4.92
C ASP A 60 5.18 -0.65 -4.19
N TYR A 61 5.78 0.39 -3.60
CA TYR A 61 6.98 0.23 -2.79
C TYR A 61 6.76 -0.69 -1.58
N GLY A 62 5.62 -0.55 -0.90
CA GLY A 62 5.27 -1.37 0.27
C GLY A 62 5.20 -2.86 -0.06
N HIS A 63 4.58 -3.22 -1.19
CA HIS A 63 4.55 -4.60 -1.67
C HIS A 63 5.94 -5.11 -2.07
N ALA A 64 6.69 -4.30 -2.81
CA ALA A 64 8.02 -4.68 -3.27
C ALA A 64 8.95 -5.00 -2.09
N VAL A 65 9.01 -4.14 -1.08
CA VAL A 65 9.85 -4.36 0.10
C VAL A 65 9.40 -5.57 0.91
N LEU A 66 8.09 -5.79 1.02
CA LEU A 66 7.53 -6.96 1.71
C LEU A 66 8.02 -8.25 1.06
N TYR A 67 7.82 -8.40 -0.25
CA TYR A 67 8.18 -9.63 -0.97
C TYR A 67 9.69 -9.88 -0.94
N GLU A 68 10.51 -8.85 -1.08
CA GLU A 68 11.96 -8.97 -0.99
C GLU A 68 12.38 -9.47 0.40
N ARG A 69 11.79 -8.93 1.48
CA ARG A 69 12.12 -9.35 2.84
C ARG A 69 11.67 -10.76 3.13
N LEU A 70 10.44 -11.12 2.76
CA LEU A 70 9.93 -12.48 2.95
C LEU A 70 10.75 -13.53 2.18
N TYR A 71 11.23 -13.19 0.98
CA TYR A 71 12.02 -14.11 0.18
C TYR A 71 13.47 -14.21 0.64
N THR A 72 14.12 -13.08 0.93
CA THR A 72 15.56 -13.05 1.26
C THR A 72 15.86 -13.49 2.68
N LYS A 73 14.90 -13.38 3.61
CA LYS A 73 15.07 -13.84 4.98
C LYS A 73 14.69 -15.30 5.12
N ARG A 74 15.69 -16.09 5.52
CA ARG A 74 15.46 -17.49 5.92
C ARG A 74 15.13 -17.52 7.41
N GLY A 75 13.95 -18.04 7.75
CA GLY A 75 13.42 -18.04 9.10
C GLY A 75 12.56 -16.81 9.38
N ARG A 76 12.48 -16.42 10.67
CA ARG A 76 11.59 -15.31 11.10
C ARG A 76 12.09 -13.97 10.57
N ALA A 77 11.26 -13.31 9.77
CA ALA A 77 11.52 -11.99 9.22
C ALA A 77 11.00 -10.83 10.10
N GLU A 78 10.52 -11.12 11.31
CA GLU A 78 9.80 -10.18 12.18
C GLU A 78 10.58 -8.89 12.49
N PRO A 79 11.87 -8.89 12.86
CA PRO A 79 12.59 -7.66 13.13
C PRO A 79 12.74 -6.76 11.90
N GLU A 80 12.99 -7.35 10.74
CA GLU A 80 13.14 -6.63 9.48
C GLU A 80 11.78 -6.09 9.02
N LEU A 81 10.73 -6.88 9.11
CA LEU A 81 9.39 -6.43 8.75
C LEU A 81 8.87 -5.33 9.70
N GLU A 82 9.19 -5.38 10.99
CA GLU A 82 8.84 -4.29 11.91
C GLU A 82 9.60 -3.00 11.58
N LYS A 83 10.86 -3.10 11.15
CA LYS A 83 11.62 -1.95 10.66
C LYS A 83 11.01 -1.36 9.39
N GLU A 84 10.67 -2.22 8.43
CA GLU A 84 10.03 -1.78 7.19
C GLU A 84 8.63 -1.21 7.47
N TYR A 85 7.85 -1.84 8.33
CA TYR A 85 6.54 -1.32 8.75
C TYR A 85 6.65 0.11 9.29
N ARG A 86 7.62 0.36 10.19
CA ARG A 86 7.86 1.71 10.72
C ARG A 86 8.23 2.68 9.62
N TYR A 87 9.19 2.33 8.77
CA TYR A 87 9.58 3.19 7.64
C TYR A 87 8.39 3.50 6.72
N LEU A 88 7.60 2.48 6.35
CA LEU A 88 6.42 2.67 5.51
C LEU A 88 5.42 3.64 6.15
N THR A 89 5.12 3.48 7.42
CA THR A 89 4.05 4.23 8.09
C THR A 89 4.48 5.61 8.59
N THR A 90 5.76 5.83 8.92
CA THR A 90 6.25 7.11 9.46
C THR A 90 6.93 7.99 8.42
N ASP A 91 7.51 7.42 7.38
CA ASP A 91 8.28 8.15 6.39
C ASP A 91 7.65 8.11 4.99
N LEU A 92 7.50 6.91 4.43
CA LEU A 92 7.08 6.77 3.04
C LEU A 92 5.63 7.25 2.80
N LEU A 93 4.68 6.81 3.61
CA LEU A 93 3.28 7.25 3.49
C LEU A 93 3.09 8.73 3.85
N VAL A 94 3.93 9.29 4.73
CA VAL A 94 3.89 10.72 5.08
C VAL A 94 4.44 11.58 3.94
N ARG A 95 5.41 11.07 3.18
CA ARG A 95 6.03 11.75 2.04
C ARG A 95 6.07 10.82 0.81
N PRO A 96 4.91 10.42 0.31
CA PRO A 96 4.85 9.41 -0.73
C PRO A 96 5.45 9.92 -2.05
N PRO A 97 6.08 9.03 -2.86
CA PRO A 97 6.74 9.40 -4.09
C PRO A 97 5.76 9.95 -5.13
N ARG A 98 6.23 10.91 -5.93
CA ARG A 98 5.42 11.51 -6.99
C ARG A 98 5.11 10.53 -8.12
N PHE A 99 6.05 9.65 -8.42
CA PHE A 99 5.95 8.65 -9.48
C PHE A 99 6.14 7.26 -8.90
N ALA A 100 5.59 6.26 -9.58
CA ALA A 100 5.81 4.87 -9.24
C ALA A 100 7.30 4.52 -9.26
N VAL A 101 7.72 3.65 -8.37
CA VAL A 101 9.10 3.14 -8.34
C VAL A 101 9.24 1.96 -9.29
N ALA A 102 10.46 1.75 -9.80
CA ALA A 102 10.79 0.50 -10.48
C ALA A 102 10.91 -0.59 -9.42
N GLU A 103 9.88 -1.41 -9.29
CA GLU A 103 9.78 -2.41 -8.21
C GLU A 103 10.92 -3.41 -8.23
N GLU A 104 11.39 -3.81 -9.42
CA GLU A 104 12.55 -4.69 -9.59
C GLU A 104 13.86 -4.13 -8.98
N ALA A 105 13.95 -2.83 -8.80
CA ALA A 105 15.09 -2.22 -8.10
C ALA A 105 14.97 -2.36 -6.57
N VAL A 106 13.74 -2.47 -6.06
CA VAL A 106 13.46 -2.64 -4.63
C VAL A 106 13.43 -4.11 -4.23
N MET A 107 12.95 -4.99 -5.13
CA MET A 107 12.78 -6.43 -4.88
C MET A 107 13.56 -7.31 -5.89
N PRO A 108 14.88 -7.14 -6.06
CA PRO A 108 15.63 -7.82 -7.10
C PRO A 108 15.69 -9.35 -6.94
N ALA A 109 15.71 -9.85 -5.72
CA ALA A 109 15.77 -11.29 -5.47
C ALA A 109 14.41 -11.95 -5.71
N TYR A 110 13.32 -11.33 -5.26
CA TYR A 110 11.97 -11.79 -5.56
C TYR A 110 11.66 -11.72 -7.07
N ALA A 111 11.95 -10.61 -7.72
CA ALA A 111 11.73 -10.45 -9.16
C ALA A 111 12.46 -11.52 -9.98
N LYS A 112 13.62 -11.99 -9.53
CA LYS A 112 14.37 -13.05 -10.19
C LYS A 112 13.64 -14.40 -10.19
N ILE A 113 12.90 -14.73 -9.14
CA ILE A 113 12.19 -16.00 -9.00
C ILE A 113 10.74 -15.96 -9.45
N ALA A 114 10.12 -14.77 -9.47
CA ALA A 114 8.70 -14.57 -9.72
C ALA A 114 8.45 -13.41 -10.70
N TRP A 115 9.24 -13.35 -11.79
CA TRP A 115 9.14 -12.28 -12.79
C TRP A 115 7.74 -12.13 -13.39
N ARG A 116 7.06 -13.26 -13.66
CA ARG A 116 5.69 -13.24 -14.17
C ARG A 116 4.72 -12.60 -13.18
N ALA A 117 4.83 -12.94 -11.89
CA ALA A 117 4.01 -12.33 -10.85
C ALA A 117 4.20 -10.82 -10.80
N LYS A 118 5.46 -10.36 -10.82
CA LYS A 118 5.81 -8.93 -10.88
C LYS A 118 5.18 -8.25 -12.09
N MET A 119 5.25 -8.84 -13.27
CA MET A 119 4.67 -8.26 -14.48
C MET A 119 3.14 -8.25 -14.48
N MET A 120 2.49 -9.27 -13.87
CA MET A 120 1.04 -9.28 -13.68
C MET A 120 0.57 -8.21 -12.70
N PHE A 121 1.34 -7.99 -11.66
CA PHE A 121 1.14 -6.92 -10.69
C PHE A 121 1.21 -5.53 -11.37
N ASP A 122 2.30 -5.22 -12.06
CA ASP A 122 2.47 -3.96 -12.79
C ASP A 122 1.33 -3.73 -13.78
N TRP A 123 0.96 -4.77 -14.55
CA TRP A 123 -0.06 -4.66 -15.57
C TRP A 123 -1.45 -4.34 -14.98
N ALA A 124 -1.79 -4.95 -13.85
CA ALA A 124 -3.02 -4.63 -13.14
C ALA A 124 -3.00 -3.22 -12.51
N HIS A 125 -1.84 -2.76 -12.04
CA HIS A 125 -1.68 -1.38 -11.55
C HIS A 125 -1.74 -0.34 -12.68
N VAL A 126 -1.31 -0.66 -13.90
CA VAL A 126 -1.56 0.19 -15.08
C VAL A 126 -3.07 0.37 -15.29
N LEU A 127 -3.86 -0.71 -15.21
CA LEU A 127 -5.32 -0.61 -15.31
C LEU A 127 -5.90 0.26 -14.20
N HIS A 128 -5.49 0.05 -12.94
CA HIS A 128 -5.93 0.87 -11.79
C HIS A 128 -5.68 2.36 -12.04
N ARG A 129 -4.45 2.73 -12.44
CA ARG A 129 -4.09 4.14 -12.70
C ARG A 129 -4.92 4.75 -13.80
N GLN A 130 -5.10 4.02 -14.92
CA GLN A 130 -5.87 4.53 -16.05
C GLN A 130 -7.37 4.66 -15.74
N LEU A 131 -7.94 3.79 -14.90
CA LEU A 131 -9.30 3.94 -14.44
C LEU A 131 -9.46 5.17 -13.54
N TYR A 132 -8.53 5.42 -12.62
CA TYR A 132 -8.54 6.65 -11.82
C TYR A 132 -8.39 7.90 -12.69
N ASP A 133 -7.54 7.85 -13.72
CA ASP A 133 -7.39 8.95 -14.67
C ASP A 133 -8.71 9.22 -15.42
N ALA A 134 -9.39 8.17 -15.91
CA ALA A 134 -10.70 8.29 -16.56
C ALA A 134 -11.77 8.90 -15.64
N TYR A 135 -11.79 8.49 -14.35
CA TYR A 135 -12.71 9.05 -13.36
C TYR A 135 -12.36 10.50 -12.98
N SER A 136 -11.11 10.89 -13.09
CA SER A 136 -10.63 12.23 -12.72
C SER A 136 -10.73 13.24 -13.87
N ASP A 137 -11.02 12.79 -15.08
CA ASP A 137 -11.16 13.65 -16.25
C ASP A 137 -12.58 14.24 -16.35
N ASP A 138 -12.72 15.48 -15.88
CA ASP A 138 -13.99 16.22 -15.91
C ASP A 138 -14.49 16.56 -17.34
N ARG A 139 -13.69 16.32 -18.38
CA ARG A 139 -14.08 16.49 -19.78
C ARG A 139 -14.94 15.33 -20.30
N LEU A 140 -14.86 14.18 -19.65
CA LEU A 140 -15.62 13.00 -20.02
C LEU A 140 -17.06 13.08 -19.51
N THR A 141 -18.02 12.84 -20.40
CA THR A 141 -19.40 12.59 -19.97
C THR A 141 -19.50 11.24 -19.23
N PRO A 142 -20.51 11.01 -18.39
CA PRO A 142 -20.70 9.71 -17.72
C PRO A 142 -20.63 8.53 -18.71
N ASN A 143 -21.40 8.56 -19.79
CA ASN A 143 -21.39 7.48 -20.80
C ASN A 143 -20.06 7.36 -21.53
N GLY A 144 -19.38 8.49 -21.79
CA GLY A 144 -18.05 8.49 -22.43
C GLY A 144 -17.00 7.87 -21.54
N ARG A 145 -17.08 8.13 -20.22
CA ARG A 145 -16.22 7.53 -19.20
C ARG A 145 -16.47 6.05 -19.08
N ASP A 146 -17.72 5.62 -18.96
CA ASP A 146 -18.06 4.20 -18.82
C ASP A 146 -17.59 3.40 -20.04
N SER A 147 -17.80 3.97 -21.26
CA SER A 147 -17.28 3.38 -22.50
C SER A 147 -15.74 3.34 -22.54
N LEU A 148 -15.05 4.31 -21.96
CA LEU A 148 -13.59 4.31 -21.84
C LEU A 148 -13.12 3.22 -20.88
N ILE A 149 -13.77 3.09 -19.73
CA ILE A 149 -13.43 2.05 -18.72
C ILE A 149 -13.57 0.65 -19.32
N GLU A 150 -14.62 0.38 -20.10
CA GLU A 150 -14.75 -0.90 -20.81
C GLU A 150 -13.61 -1.12 -21.82
N ARG A 151 -13.25 -0.10 -22.61
CA ARG A 151 -12.09 -0.21 -23.52
C ARG A 151 -10.77 -0.44 -22.78
N LEU A 152 -10.55 0.19 -21.64
CA LEU A 152 -9.36 -0.01 -20.81
C LEU A 152 -9.33 -1.44 -20.24
N THR A 153 -10.48 -1.96 -19.84
CA THR A 153 -10.63 -3.35 -19.37
C THR A 153 -10.33 -4.34 -20.50
N ASP A 154 -10.86 -4.10 -21.70
CA ASP A 154 -10.57 -4.93 -22.89
C ASP A 154 -9.09 -4.86 -23.30
N TYR A 155 -8.49 -3.67 -23.24
CA TYR A 155 -7.07 -3.49 -23.48
C TYR A 155 -6.22 -4.27 -22.46
N TYR A 156 -6.56 -4.20 -21.19
CA TYR A 156 -5.90 -4.99 -20.16
C TYR A 156 -6.00 -6.51 -20.46
N LEU A 157 -7.19 -7.01 -20.77
CA LEU A 157 -7.44 -8.42 -21.04
C LEU A 157 -6.80 -8.90 -22.36
N SER A 158 -6.47 -7.98 -23.28
CA SER A 158 -5.79 -8.33 -24.54
C SER A 158 -4.37 -8.87 -24.30
N ASN A 159 -3.71 -8.47 -23.21
CA ASN A 159 -2.41 -8.98 -22.79
C ASN A 159 -2.55 -10.27 -21.98
N ARG A 160 -2.96 -11.35 -22.62
CA ARG A 160 -3.22 -12.66 -21.98
C ARG A 160 -2.05 -13.21 -21.17
N LYS A 161 -0.83 -12.74 -21.43
CA LYS A 161 0.36 -13.18 -20.70
C LYS A 161 0.37 -12.67 -19.25
N TYR A 162 -0.16 -11.48 -19.03
CA TYR A 162 -0.06 -10.80 -17.73
C TYR A 162 -1.42 -10.38 -17.14
N ALA A 163 -2.51 -10.57 -17.84
CA ALA A 163 -3.83 -10.25 -17.34
C ALA A 163 -4.38 -11.35 -16.42
N PHE A 164 -4.94 -10.96 -15.29
CA PHE A 164 -5.88 -11.80 -14.53
C PHE A 164 -7.18 -11.95 -15.33
N THR A 165 -7.88 -13.05 -15.10
CA THR A 165 -9.22 -13.21 -15.68
C THR A 165 -10.21 -12.21 -15.07
N ASP A 166 -11.24 -11.85 -15.84
CA ASP A 166 -12.41 -11.09 -15.39
C ASP A 166 -13.52 -11.99 -14.79
N LYS A 167 -13.19 -13.22 -14.42
CA LYS A 167 -14.08 -14.16 -13.71
C LYS A 167 -13.70 -14.18 -12.23
N PRO A 168 -14.66 -14.05 -11.30
CA PRO A 168 -14.38 -14.12 -9.88
C PRO A 168 -13.77 -15.46 -9.50
N LYS A 169 -12.71 -15.44 -8.74
CA LYS A 169 -12.05 -16.64 -8.25
C LYS A 169 -12.57 -17.05 -6.89
N SER A 170 -12.65 -18.37 -6.70
CA SER A 170 -13.02 -18.96 -5.41
C SER A 170 -12.02 -18.55 -4.32
N MET A 171 -12.54 -18.17 -3.16
CA MET A 171 -11.73 -17.85 -1.98
C MET A 171 -10.92 -19.07 -1.49
N ALA A 172 -11.28 -20.28 -1.87
CA ALA A 172 -10.51 -21.49 -1.60
C ALA A 172 -9.05 -21.40 -2.12
N LEU A 173 -8.81 -20.62 -3.19
CA LEU A 173 -7.44 -20.36 -3.66
C LEU A 173 -6.59 -19.61 -2.64
N MET A 174 -7.20 -18.75 -1.84
CA MET A 174 -6.53 -17.95 -0.82
C MET A 174 -6.56 -18.64 0.56
N ASP A 175 -7.68 -19.28 0.93
CA ASP A 175 -7.91 -19.70 2.31
C ASP A 175 -7.74 -21.22 2.54
N GLU A 176 -7.76 -22.09 1.50
CA GLU A 176 -7.80 -23.54 1.64
C GLU A 176 -6.56 -24.27 1.11
N GLN A 177 -5.50 -23.55 0.73
CA GLN A 177 -4.25 -24.18 0.33
C GLN A 177 -3.42 -24.55 1.58
N TYR A 178 -2.52 -25.53 1.47
CA TYR A 178 -1.68 -25.98 2.58
C TYR A 178 -0.74 -24.90 3.14
N PHE A 179 -0.53 -23.82 2.42
CA PHE A 179 0.25 -22.65 2.83
C PHE A 179 -0.62 -21.47 3.26
N SER A 180 -1.94 -21.54 3.09
CA SER A 180 -2.86 -20.43 3.34
C SER A 180 -2.78 -19.88 4.77
N GLN A 181 -2.97 -18.56 4.87
CA GLN A 181 -2.99 -17.82 6.13
C GLN A 181 -1.64 -17.80 6.89
N THR A 182 -0.55 -18.28 6.30
CA THR A 182 0.77 -18.31 6.96
C THR A 182 1.28 -16.91 7.24
N PHE A 183 1.18 -16.01 6.27
CA PHE A 183 1.58 -14.61 6.42
C PHE A 183 0.70 -13.85 7.42
N ARG A 184 -0.61 -13.99 7.30
CA ARG A 184 -1.59 -13.36 8.19
C ARG A 184 -1.38 -13.74 9.65
N LYS A 185 -1.07 -15.02 9.91
CA LYS A 185 -0.79 -15.54 11.26
C LYS A 185 0.58 -15.09 11.80
N ALA A 186 1.59 -15.09 10.94
CA ALA A 186 2.95 -14.73 11.34
C ALA A 186 3.14 -13.21 11.53
N TYR A 187 2.52 -12.39 10.66
CA TYR A 187 2.73 -10.94 10.58
C TYR A 187 1.42 -10.14 10.50
N PRO A 188 0.51 -10.27 11.47
CA PRO A 188 -0.84 -9.70 11.40
C PRO A 188 -0.86 -8.18 11.22
N LYS A 189 0.10 -7.48 11.81
CA LYS A 189 0.26 -6.03 11.68
C LYS A 189 0.62 -5.60 10.27
N PHE A 190 1.57 -6.28 9.64
CA PHE A 190 1.96 -5.97 8.25
C PHE A 190 0.87 -6.38 7.26
N ASN A 191 0.24 -7.53 7.48
CA ASN A 191 -0.91 -7.98 6.70
C ASN A 191 -2.05 -6.95 6.73
N GLY A 192 -2.38 -6.43 7.91
CA GLY A 192 -3.40 -5.39 8.06
C GLY A 192 -3.04 -4.08 7.34
N LEU A 193 -1.76 -3.71 7.30
CA LEU A 193 -1.30 -2.56 6.52
C LEU A 193 -1.54 -2.79 5.02
N ILE A 194 -1.21 -3.97 4.49
CA ILE A 194 -1.46 -4.33 3.09
C ILE A 194 -2.95 -4.31 2.77
N TRP A 195 -3.80 -4.87 3.65
CA TRP A 195 -5.25 -4.80 3.47
C TRP A 195 -5.79 -3.36 3.51
N SER A 196 -5.19 -2.48 4.31
CA SER A 196 -5.56 -1.05 4.30
C SER A 196 -5.21 -0.37 2.97
N TYR A 197 -4.10 -0.77 2.33
CA TYR A 197 -3.75 -0.31 0.97
C TYR A 197 -4.82 -0.74 -0.04
N HIS A 198 -5.18 -2.03 -0.03
CA HIS A 198 -6.19 -2.57 -0.93
C HIS A 198 -7.57 -1.94 -0.69
N TRP A 199 -7.93 -1.69 0.58
CA TRP A 199 -9.15 -0.96 0.90
C TRP A 199 -9.16 0.44 0.28
N LEU A 200 -8.05 1.18 0.38
CA LEU A 200 -7.97 2.51 -0.23
C LEU A 200 -8.04 2.42 -1.75
N GLN A 201 -7.34 1.45 -2.36
CA GLN A 201 -7.36 1.25 -3.80
C GLN A 201 -8.78 1.05 -4.35
N VAL A 202 -9.57 0.18 -3.77
CA VAL A 202 -10.96 0.00 -4.24
C VAL A 202 -11.90 1.08 -3.75
N GLY A 203 -11.70 1.59 -2.54
CA GLY A 203 -12.54 2.62 -1.92
C GLY A 203 -12.55 3.95 -2.67
N LEU A 204 -11.45 4.29 -3.34
CA LEU A 204 -11.35 5.52 -4.13
C LEU A 204 -12.34 5.60 -5.32
N TYR A 205 -12.86 4.45 -5.80
CA TYR A 205 -13.85 4.47 -6.88
C TYR A 205 -15.22 5.00 -6.45
N GLU A 206 -15.62 4.78 -5.20
CA GLU A 206 -16.93 5.18 -4.72
C GLU A 206 -17.19 6.69 -4.80
N PRO A 207 -16.31 7.57 -4.28
CA PRO A 207 -16.53 9.01 -4.37
C PRO A 207 -16.53 9.54 -5.80
N PHE A 208 -15.89 8.87 -6.74
CA PHE A 208 -15.94 9.25 -8.14
C PHE A 208 -17.31 9.01 -8.77
N ILE A 209 -18.01 7.96 -8.34
CA ILE A 209 -19.34 7.62 -8.83
C ILE A 209 -20.44 8.35 -8.02
N GLU A 210 -20.24 8.47 -6.71
CA GLU A 210 -21.20 9.09 -5.80
C GLU A 210 -21.25 10.60 -5.94
N GLY A 211 -20.11 11.25 -6.17
CA GLY A 211 -19.98 12.70 -6.28
C GLY A 211 -20.50 13.24 -7.62
N ARG A 212 -21.56 14.06 -7.54
CA ARG A 212 -22.20 14.69 -8.71
C ARG A 212 -21.41 15.87 -9.25
N THR A 213 -20.69 16.56 -8.38
CA THR A 213 -19.87 17.72 -8.70
C THR A 213 -18.39 17.43 -8.46
N LYS A 214 -17.51 18.23 -9.06
CA LYS A 214 -16.07 18.17 -8.82
C LYS A 214 -15.74 18.38 -7.33
N ALA A 215 -16.44 19.28 -6.66
CA ALA A 215 -16.25 19.55 -5.24
C ALA A 215 -16.63 18.33 -4.38
N GLU A 216 -17.77 17.70 -4.65
CA GLU A 216 -18.19 16.47 -3.97
C GLU A 216 -17.19 15.33 -4.18
N ARG A 217 -16.75 15.10 -5.43
CA ARG A 217 -15.73 14.08 -5.71
C ARG A 217 -14.43 14.34 -4.94
N LYS A 218 -13.99 15.60 -4.91
CA LYS A 218 -12.79 15.98 -4.14
C LYS A 218 -12.96 15.74 -2.66
N SER A 219 -14.10 16.12 -2.08
CA SER A 219 -14.41 15.88 -0.67
C SER A 219 -14.50 14.39 -0.36
N GLY A 220 -15.10 13.60 -1.24
CA GLY A 220 -15.20 12.16 -1.09
C GLY A 220 -13.85 11.47 -1.14
N VAL A 221 -12.97 11.84 -2.08
CA VAL A 221 -11.59 11.33 -2.14
C VAL A 221 -10.82 11.68 -0.86
N GLN A 222 -10.97 12.91 -0.35
CA GLN A 222 -10.35 13.32 0.91
C GLN A 222 -10.88 12.51 2.10
N ALA A 223 -12.19 12.24 2.15
CA ALA A 223 -12.79 11.43 3.21
C ALA A 223 -12.30 9.96 3.15
N THR A 224 -12.16 9.40 1.95
CA THR A 224 -11.62 8.06 1.75
C THR A 224 -10.15 7.97 2.20
N VAL A 225 -9.33 8.95 1.85
CA VAL A 225 -7.94 9.05 2.33
C VAL A 225 -7.88 9.23 3.85
N ALA A 226 -8.76 10.05 4.43
CA ALA A 226 -8.84 10.23 5.88
C ALA A 226 -9.24 8.92 6.59
N ARG A 227 -10.15 8.13 6.02
CA ARG A 227 -10.51 6.82 6.53
C ARG A 227 -9.33 5.85 6.49
N PHE A 228 -8.58 5.81 5.40
CA PHE A 228 -7.33 5.04 5.32
C PHE A 228 -6.36 5.41 6.45
N TRP A 229 -6.12 6.70 6.67
CA TRP A 229 -5.25 7.14 7.77
C TRP A 229 -5.77 6.71 9.13
N SER A 230 -7.08 6.73 9.36
CA SER A 230 -7.66 6.30 10.62
C SER A 230 -7.47 4.79 10.91
N MET A 231 -7.33 3.96 9.88
CA MET A 231 -7.00 2.54 10.06
C MET A 231 -5.59 2.34 10.62
N LEU A 232 -4.69 3.30 10.36
CA LEU A 232 -3.30 3.23 10.81
C LEU A 232 -3.09 3.81 12.23
N ASP A 233 -4.12 4.38 12.86
CA ASP A 233 -3.97 5.03 14.18
C ASP A 233 -3.84 4.02 15.34
N ASP A 234 -4.36 2.80 15.17
CA ASP A 234 -4.38 1.78 16.22
C ASP A 234 -4.17 0.37 15.64
N PRO A 235 -2.94 0.07 15.16
CA PRO A 235 -2.61 -1.23 14.62
C PRO A 235 -2.40 -2.28 15.73
N PRO A 236 -2.84 -3.54 15.55
CA PRO A 236 -3.55 -4.05 14.39
C PRO A 236 -5.06 -3.93 14.45
N ASP A 237 -5.65 -3.36 15.52
CA ASP A 237 -7.07 -3.50 15.84
C ASP A 237 -8.00 -2.81 14.84
N ARG A 238 -7.56 -1.68 14.29
CA ARG A 238 -8.32 -0.92 13.27
C ARG A 238 -8.05 -1.36 11.84
N PHE A 239 -7.12 -2.25 11.62
CA PHE A 239 -6.85 -2.76 10.28
C PHE A 239 -7.96 -3.68 9.79
N PRO A 240 -8.18 -3.75 8.46
CA PRO A 240 -8.96 -4.81 7.87
C PRO A 240 -8.36 -6.17 8.26
N LYS A 241 -9.23 -7.11 8.65
CA LYS A 241 -8.85 -8.47 9.05
C LYS A 241 -8.90 -9.45 7.89
N TYR A 242 -9.68 -9.11 6.86
CA TYR A 242 -9.85 -9.88 5.63
C TYR A 242 -9.61 -8.99 4.41
N MET A 243 -9.37 -9.63 3.28
CA MET A 243 -9.21 -8.96 1.99
C MET A 243 -10.41 -8.04 1.71
N PRO A 244 -10.18 -6.73 1.50
CA PRO A 244 -11.24 -5.81 1.12
C PRO A 244 -11.77 -6.14 -0.27
N MET A 245 -12.94 -6.76 -0.35
CA MET A 245 -13.57 -7.10 -1.61
C MET A 245 -14.21 -5.89 -2.25
N ALA A 246 -13.96 -5.70 -3.54
CA ALA A 246 -14.50 -4.58 -4.30
C ALA A 246 -16.04 -4.55 -4.29
N SER A 247 -16.69 -5.73 -4.30
CA SER A 247 -18.14 -5.84 -4.23
C SER A 247 -18.76 -5.25 -2.96
N ALA A 248 -18.03 -5.28 -1.84
CA ALA A 248 -18.49 -4.79 -0.56
C ALA A 248 -17.98 -3.36 -0.25
N VAL A 249 -16.71 -3.10 -0.50
CA VAL A 249 -16.09 -1.80 -0.20
C VAL A 249 -16.55 -0.73 -1.19
N ALA A 250 -16.66 -1.07 -2.49
CA ALA A 250 -17.01 -0.19 -3.59
C ALA A 250 -18.20 -0.75 -4.43
N PRO A 251 -19.40 -0.91 -3.84
CA PRO A 251 -20.52 -1.60 -4.48
C PRO A 251 -21.03 -0.89 -5.73
N ARG A 252 -20.96 0.45 -5.81
CA ARG A 252 -21.39 1.19 -7.01
C ARG A 252 -20.43 0.99 -8.16
N PHE A 253 -19.11 1.01 -7.87
CA PHE A 253 -18.10 0.69 -8.87
C PHE A 253 -18.26 -0.74 -9.37
N SER A 254 -18.42 -1.69 -8.47
CA SER A 254 -18.59 -3.10 -8.79
C SER A 254 -19.88 -3.40 -9.56
N ALA A 255 -20.93 -2.62 -9.33
CA ALA A 255 -22.18 -2.72 -10.11
C ALA A 255 -22.03 -2.12 -11.52
N ALA A 256 -21.33 -0.98 -11.66
CA ALA A 256 -21.11 -0.31 -12.94
C ALA A 256 -20.07 -1.04 -13.82
N HIS A 257 -18.97 -1.53 -13.22
CA HIS A 257 -17.84 -2.13 -13.91
C HIS A 257 -17.39 -3.46 -13.27
N PRO A 258 -18.25 -4.49 -13.28
CA PRO A 258 -17.98 -5.75 -12.57
C PRO A 258 -16.74 -6.47 -13.05
N ARG A 259 -16.40 -6.37 -14.34
CA ARG A 259 -15.20 -6.99 -14.91
C ARG A 259 -13.92 -6.39 -14.30
N ALA A 260 -13.83 -5.07 -14.24
CA ALA A 260 -12.68 -4.38 -13.65
C ALA A 260 -12.59 -4.65 -12.14
N ALA A 261 -13.72 -4.62 -11.42
CA ALA A 261 -13.76 -4.90 -10.00
C ALA A 261 -13.28 -6.32 -9.66
N VAL A 262 -13.68 -7.31 -10.46
CA VAL A 262 -13.23 -8.70 -10.33
C VAL A 262 -11.74 -8.85 -10.63
N ILE A 263 -11.21 -8.15 -11.64
CA ILE A 263 -9.77 -8.15 -11.92
C ILE A 263 -8.98 -7.65 -10.71
N PHE A 264 -9.46 -6.60 -10.04
CA PHE A 264 -8.80 -6.07 -8.86
C PHE A 264 -8.88 -7.00 -7.65
N ASP A 265 -10.01 -7.68 -7.45
CA ASP A 265 -10.10 -8.69 -6.39
C ASP A 265 -9.16 -9.88 -6.66
N ASN A 266 -9.03 -10.32 -7.92
CA ASN A 266 -8.07 -11.37 -8.30
C ASN A 266 -6.61 -10.91 -8.10
N LEU A 267 -6.29 -9.63 -8.34
CA LEU A 267 -4.99 -9.03 -8.02
C LEU A 267 -4.74 -9.06 -6.49
N HIS A 268 -5.71 -8.65 -5.68
CA HIS A 268 -5.58 -8.62 -4.23
C HIS A 268 -5.43 -10.02 -3.64
N MET A 269 -6.16 -11.00 -4.19
CA MET A 269 -6.00 -12.41 -3.85
C MET A 269 -4.58 -12.92 -4.17
N MET A 270 -4.01 -12.52 -5.31
CA MET A 270 -2.63 -12.85 -5.65
C MET A 270 -1.64 -12.34 -4.60
N HIS A 271 -1.83 -11.12 -4.09
CA HIS A 271 -0.95 -10.55 -3.08
C HIS A 271 -0.90 -11.40 -1.82
N ASP A 272 -2.05 -11.87 -1.35
CA ASP A 272 -2.14 -12.71 -0.15
C ASP A 272 -1.49 -14.08 -0.40
N ILE A 273 -1.83 -14.71 -1.51
CA ILE A 273 -1.28 -16.02 -1.92
C ILE A 273 0.26 -15.98 -1.99
N ILE A 274 0.82 -14.95 -2.60
CA ILE A 274 2.28 -14.80 -2.71
C ILE A 274 2.91 -14.58 -1.33
N SER A 275 2.31 -13.74 -0.50
CA SER A 275 2.79 -13.48 0.86
C SER A 275 2.80 -14.77 1.69
N ASP A 276 1.75 -15.60 1.56
CA ASP A 276 1.65 -16.89 2.22
C ASP A 276 2.70 -17.87 1.72
N ILE A 277 2.90 -18.01 0.41
CA ILE A 277 3.93 -18.88 -0.18
C ILE A 277 5.33 -18.46 0.29
N LEU A 278 5.61 -17.15 0.28
CA LEU A 278 6.91 -16.63 0.71
C LEU A 278 7.16 -16.84 2.20
N THR A 279 6.10 -16.84 3.01
CA THR A 279 6.19 -17.04 4.47
C THR A 279 6.23 -18.51 4.87
N ALA A 280 5.57 -19.40 4.12
CA ALA A 280 5.40 -20.81 4.49
C ALA A 280 6.74 -21.56 4.55
N ASP A 281 7.07 -22.09 5.73
CA ASP A 281 8.24 -22.97 5.96
C ASP A 281 8.04 -24.38 5.36
N THR A 282 6.79 -24.75 5.07
CA THR A 282 6.44 -26.02 4.41
C THR A 282 6.81 -26.06 2.94
N ILE A 283 7.13 -24.90 2.34
CA ILE A 283 7.58 -24.77 0.96
C ILE A 283 9.09 -24.56 0.92
N ALA A 284 9.82 -25.48 0.30
CA ALA A 284 11.25 -25.33 0.10
C ALA A 284 11.56 -24.03 -0.65
N HIS A 285 12.60 -23.30 -0.21
CA HIS A 285 12.91 -21.95 -0.69
C HIS A 285 13.10 -21.87 -2.22
N ASP A 286 13.75 -22.86 -2.81
CA ASP A 286 13.98 -22.98 -4.25
C ASP A 286 12.73 -23.35 -5.04
N ARG A 287 11.65 -23.79 -4.39
CA ARG A 287 10.38 -24.14 -5.00
C ARG A 287 9.36 -23.00 -4.99
N LYS A 288 9.59 -21.94 -4.21
CA LYS A 288 8.63 -20.85 -4.02
C LYS A 288 8.22 -20.20 -5.35
N GLY A 289 9.17 -19.89 -6.23
CA GLY A 289 8.88 -19.32 -7.55
C GLY A 289 7.99 -20.22 -8.41
N GLN A 290 8.25 -21.52 -8.44
CA GLN A 290 7.43 -22.48 -9.17
C GLN A 290 5.99 -22.57 -8.61
N ILE A 291 5.84 -22.57 -7.28
CA ILE A 291 4.51 -22.61 -6.67
C ILE A 291 3.74 -21.32 -6.95
N ILE A 292 4.41 -20.16 -6.91
CA ILE A 292 3.81 -18.87 -7.33
C ILE A 292 3.28 -18.99 -8.76
N ASP A 293 4.10 -19.44 -9.73
CA ASP A 293 3.68 -19.57 -11.12
C ASP A 293 2.46 -20.50 -11.29
N GLN A 294 2.37 -21.59 -10.53
CA GLN A 294 1.22 -22.49 -10.53
C GLN A 294 -0.07 -21.79 -10.03
N GLN A 295 0.03 -20.91 -9.05
CA GLN A 295 -1.14 -20.15 -8.59
C GLN A 295 -1.54 -19.07 -9.62
N LEU A 296 -0.58 -18.43 -10.28
CA LEU A 296 -0.86 -17.48 -11.34
C LEU A 296 -1.63 -18.14 -12.52
N ASP A 297 -1.29 -19.37 -12.87
CA ASP A 297 -2.03 -20.13 -13.89
C ASP A 297 -3.51 -20.28 -13.53
N LYS A 298 -3.82 -20.55 -12.24
CA LYS A 298 -5.21 -20.61 -11.76
C LYS A 298 -5.90 -19.25 -11.82
N LEU A 299 -5.21 -18.17 -11.45
CA LEU A 299 -5.77 -16.81 -11.44
C LEU A 299 -5.97 -16.24 -12.86
N GLN A 300 -5.32 -16.79 -13.88
CA GLN A 300 -5.52 -16.42 -15.28
C GLN A 300 -6.58 -17.27 -15.99
N ASP A 301 -6.80 -18.50 -15.56
CA ASP A 301 -7.72 -19.43 -16.21
C ASP A 301 -9.19 -19.03 -15.97
N PRO A 302 -9.96 -18.68 -17.01
CA PRO A 302 -11.34 -18.22 -16.83
C PRO A 302 -12.34 -19.34 -16.50
N SER A 303 -11.90 -20.59 -16.44
CA SER A 303 -12.76 -21.77 -16.26
C SER A 303 -12.51 -22.53 -14.96
N ARG A 304 -11.35 -22.37 -14.31
CA ARG A 304 -10.96 -23.11 -13.12
C ARG A 304 -11.10 -22.24 -11.87
N ASP A 305 -11.50 -22.85 -10.77
CA ASP A 305 -11.60 -22.20 -9.47
C ASP A 305 -12.42 -20.90 -9.54
N VAL A 306 -13.51 -20.89 -10.28
CA VAL A 306 -14.37 -19.72 -10.46
C VAL A 306 -15.64 -19.85 -9.62
N MET A 307 -16.17 -18.71 -9.18
CA MET A 307 -17.49 -18.59 -8.59
C MET A 307 -18.40 -17.73 -9.47
N SER A 308 -19.69 -17.77 -9.22
CA SER A 308 -20.63 -16.87 -9.89
C SER A 308 -20.47 -15.42 -9.41
N LEU A 309 -20.93 -14.46 -10.22
CA LEU A 309 -20.98 -13.05 -9.80
C LEU A 309 -21.91 -12.82 -8.59
N GLU A 310 -22.91 -13.64 -8.43
CA GLU A 310 -23.82 -13.57 -7.28
C GLU A 310 -23.10 -14.01 -6.00
N GLU A 311 -22.44 -15.17 -6.00
CA GLU A 311 -21.60 -15.64 -4.90
C GLU A 311 -20.51 -14.61 -4.56
N TRP A 312 -19.85 -14.05 -5.56
CA TRP A 312 -18.83 -13.01 -5.37
C TRP A 312 -19.37 -11.77 -4.65
N ARG A 313 -20.59 -11.33 -4.97
CA ARG A 313 -21.21 -10.18 -4.30
C ARG A 313 -21.57 -10.47 -2.85
N MET A 314 -21.91 -11.71 -2.51
CA MET A 314 -22.27 -12.13 -1.16
C MET A 314 -21.06 -12.57 -0.32
N MET A 315 -19.88 -12.72 -0.94
CA MET A 315 -18.70 -13.29 -0.29
C MET A 315 -18.27 -12.53 0.96
N ALA A 316 -18.42 -11.20 0.97
CA ALA A 316 -18.09 -10.38 2.13
C ALA A 316 -18.83 -10.79 3.40
N ASP A 317 -20.10 -11.19 3.28
CA ASP A 317 -20.90 -11.64 4.42
C ASP A 317 -20.36 -12.95 5.00
N HIS A 318 -19.86 -13.85 4.15
CA HIS A 318 -19.22 -15.10 4.57
C HIS A 318 -17.85 -14.89 5.20
N MET A 319 -17.16 -13.78 4.85
CA MET A 319 -15.82 -13.44 5.36
C MET A 319 -15.85 -12.50 6.57
N GLY A 320 -16.89 -12.53 7.39
CA GLY A 320 -16.97 -11.72 8.61
C GLY A 320 -17.58 -10.33 8.42
N GLY A 321 -18.16 -10.07 7.24
CA GLY A 321 -18.88 -8.85 6.89
C GLY A 321 -17.96 -7.67 6.56
N ILE A 322 -18.59 -6.62 6.03
CA ILE A 322 -17.88 -5.41 5.55
C ILE A 322 -17.06 -4.73 6.66
N GLY A 323 -17.47 -4.82 7.91
CA GLY A 323 -16.71 -4.26 9.05
C GLY A 323 -15.33 -4.90 9.21
N ALA A 324 -15.20 -6.20 8.93
CA ALA A 324 -13.92 -6.92 8.97
C ALA A 324 -13.01 -6.58 7.78
N MET A 325 -13.53 -5.93 6.75
CA MET A 325 -12.84 -5.46 5.55
C MET A 325 -12.48 -3.96 5.61
N GLY A 326 -12.64 -3.29 6.74
CA GLY A 326 -12.36 -1.86 6.90
C GLY A 326 -13.58 -0.94 6.75
N GLY A 327 -14.75 -1.49 6.49
CA GLY A 327 -15.99 -0.77 6.29
C GLY A 327 -16.23 -0.33 4.84
N PRO A 328 -17.45 0.11 4.50
CA PRO A 328 -17.79 0.55 3.15
C PRO A 328 -17.15 1.91 2.85
N ALA A 329 -16.78 2.13 1.59
CA ALA A 329 -16.38 3.44 1.10
C ALA A 329 -17.59 4.30 0.66
N THR A 330 -18.77 3.71 0.52
CA THR A 330 -20.02 4.43 0.27
C THR A 330 -20.44 5.27 1.46
N GLY A 331 -21.02 6.43 1.18
CA GLY A 331 -21.58 7.33 2.21
C GLY A 331 -20.55 8.19 2.93
N LEU A 332 -19.25 8.03 2.67
CA LEU A 332 -18.20 8.89 3.24
C LEU A 332 -18.38 10.37 2.84
N LEU A 333 -19.02 10.65 1.70
CA LEU A 333 -19.42 12.01 1.31
C LEU A 333 -20.35 12.68 2.32
N ARG A 334 -21.24 11.92 2.96
CA ARG A 334 -22.17 12.45 3.98
C ARG A 334 -21.47 12.77 5.30
N GLU A 335 -20.30 12.18 5.55
CA GLU A 335 -19.50 12.45 6.74
C GLU A 335 -18.72 13.76 6.59
N VAL A 336 -18.53 14.26 5.37
CA VAL A 336 -17.79 15.50 5.06
C VAL A 336 -18.64 16.76 5.25
N ASP A 337 -19.97 16.66 5.30
CA ASP A 337 -20.88 17.76 5.69
C ASP A 337 -20.75 18.17 7.15
N ARG A 338 -19.93 17.48 7.94
CA ARG A 338 -19.43 17.98 9.23
C ARG A 338 -18.38 19.05 8.97
N PRO A 339 -18.44 20.22 9.68
CA PRO A 339 -17.65 21.38 9.34
C PRO A 339 -16.17 21.02 9.14
N ALA A 340 -15.63 21.45 8.03
CA ALA A 340 -14.23 21.31 7.64
C ALA A 340 -13.32 21.98 8.69
N GLY A 341 -13.02 21.29 9.76
CA GLY A 341 -12.23 21.81 10.88
C GLY A 341 -11.06 20.94 11.29
N GLN A 342 -10.99 19.74 10.79
CA GLN A 342 -9.90 18.86 11.17
C GLN A 342 -9.18 18.31 9.94
N ARG A 343 -8.12 19.05 9.52
CA ARG A 343 -7.00 18.38 8.86
C ARG A 343 -6.59 17.20 9.74
N PRO A 344 -6.28 16.01 9.17
CA PRO A 344 -5.65 14.96 9.96
C PRO A 344 -4.50 15.60 10.74
N LYS A 345 -4.52 15.51 12.07
CA LYS A 345 -3.41 15.98 12.88
C LYS A 345 -2.18 15.30 12.32
N LYS A 346 -1.11 16.09 12.12
CA LYS A 346 0.20 15.59 11.74
C LYS A 346 0.47 14.37 12.61
N ARG A 347 0.54 13.20 12.00
CA ARG A 347 0.62 11.95 12.72
C ARG A 347 1.91 11.96 13.55
N THR A 348 1.80 11.91 14.86
CA THR A 348 2.95 11.61 15.71
C THR A 348 3.32 10.16 15.44
N PRO A 349 4.60 9.83 15.15
CA PRO A 349 5.02 8.46 14.94
C PRO A 349 4.50 7.57 16.07
N ALA A 350 3.83 6.47 15.75
CA ALA A 350 3.42 5.49 16.75
C ALA A 350 4.69 4.94 17.43
N GLY A 351 4.98 5.40 18.65
CA GLY A 351 6.20 5.03 19.38
C GLY A 351 6.77 6.12 20.27
N GLU A 352 6.42 7.39 20.09
CA GLU A 352 6.71 8.42 21.10
C GLU A 352 5.55 8.53 22.08
N THR A 353 5.31 7.50 22.86
CA THR A 353 4.85 7.68 24.24
C THR A 353 5.96 8.47 24.92
N GLN A 354 5.73 9.74 25.16
CA GLN A 354 6.52 10.48 26.14
C GLN A 354 6.49 9.66 27.42
N HIS A 355 7.56 8.93 27.66
CA HIS A 355 7.88 8.51 29.02
C HIS A 355 8.12 9.79 29.79
N HIS A 356 7.08 10.27 30.45
CA HIS A 356 7.20 11.27 31.49
C HIS A 356 8.01 10.60 32.58
N MET A 357 9.33 10.81 32.55
CA MET A 357 10.22 10.50 33.67
C MET A 357 9.85 11.49 34.78
N PRO A 358 9.30 11.07 35.91
CA PRO A 358 9.14 11.98 37.03
C PRO A 358 10.52 12.23 37.63
N GLY A 359 11.03 13.45 37.49
CA GLY A 359 12.17 13.92 38.27
C GLY A 359 13.43 14.34 37.55
N MET A 360 13.34 15.21 36.53
CA MET A 360 14.48 16.06 36.14
C MET A 360 13.97 17.49 36.00
N GLN A 361 14.14 18.28 37.04
CA GLN A 361 14.10 19.73 36.96
C GLN A 361 15.38 20.23 36.27
N PRO A 362 15.26 21.24 35.39
CA PRO A 362 16.46 21.89 34.82
C PRO A 362 17.22 22.61 35.93
N PRO A 363 18.56 22.74 35.84
CA PRO A 363 19.36 23.45 36.85
C PRO A 363 18.98 24.91 36.85
N GLY A 364 18.31 25.35 37.93
CA GLY A 364 18.05 26.75 38.22
C GLY A 364 19.28 27.38 38.84
N THR A 365 19.60 28.55 38.37
CA THR A 365 20.51 29.55 38.91
C THR A 365 20.34 29.74 40.40
N GLU A 366 21.43 29.61 41.14
CA GLU A 366 21.53 30.00 42.54
C GLU A 366 21.29 31.50 42.77
N PRO A 367 20.77 31.86 43.94
CA PRO A 367 21.36 32.95 44.70
C PRO A 367 21.80 32.48 46.09
N HIS A 368 23.01 32.88 46.40
CA HIS A 368 23.58 32.90 47.75
C HIS A 368 22.60 33.46 48.81
N ASP A 369 22.39 32.79 49.92
CA ASP A 369 22.58 33.41 51.22
C ASP A 369 22.80 32.40 52.36
N SER A 370 23.61 32.83 53.25
CA SER A 370 24.16 32.21 54.44
C SER A 370 23.11 32.05 55.57
N THR A 371 23.13 30.95 56.31
CA THR A 371 23.34 30.91 57.77
C THR A 371 23.12 29.52 58.38
N ARG A 372 24.15 29.06 59.05
CA ARG A 372 24.31 28.28 60.27
C ARG A 372 23.16 27.41 60.81
N GLY A 373 23.52 26.18 61.15
CA GLY A 373 23.05 25.56 62.39
C GLY A 373 23.00 24.05 62.43
N ARG A 374 24.07 23.43 62.83
CA ARG A 374 24.34 22.35 63.80
C ARG A 374 23.28 21.28 64.10
N ASN A 375 23.79 20.08 64.07
CA ASN A 375 23.69 18.96 65.05
C ASN A 375 22.74 17.80 64.76
N ASN A 376 23.28 16.67 64.56
CA ASN A 376 23.66 15.54 65.41
C ASN A 376 22.90 14.21 65.16
N ARG A 377 23.73 13.20 64.94
CA ARG A 377 23.69 11.79 65.47
C ARG A 377 22.54 10.87 65.00
N ALA A 378 22.91 9.86 64.26
CA ALA A 378 23.43 8.55 64.69
C ALA A 378 22.32 7.51 64.87
N HIS A 379 22.31 6.44 64.14
CA HIS A 379 22.61 5.06 64.47
C HIS A 379 22.14 4.13 63.39
N GLU A 380 23.06 3.36 62.86
CA GLU A 380 22.96 1.98 62.40
C GLU A 380 22.61 1.04 63.61
N PRO A 381 22.43 -0.29 63.43
CA PRO A 381 22.51 -1.18 62.28
C PRO A 381 21.57 -2.41 62.29
N ALA A 382 21.76 -3.27 61.31
CA ALA A 382 21.64 -4.74 61.32
C ALA A 382 20.22 -5.36 61.39
N ASP A 383 19.85 -6.48 60.84
CA ASP A 383 20.57 -7.68 60.40
C ASP A 383 19.57 -8.61 59.64
N THR A 384 20.15 -9.43 58.76
CA THR A 384 19.86 -10.84 58.52
C THR A 384 18.40 -11.32 58.23
N ALA A 385 18.19 -12.12 57.30
CA ALA A 385 18.54 -13.43 56.82
C ALA A 385 17.35 -14.09 56.07
N VAL A 386 17.63 -14.64 54.93
CA VAL A 386 17.59 -16.07 54.56
C VAL A 386 16.24 -16.82 54.67
N HIS A 387 15.75 -17.37 53.63
CA HIS A 387 15.57 -18.74 53.16
C HIS A 387 14.39 -18.99 52.22
N HIS A 388 14.74 -19.63 51.13
CA HIS A 388 14.16 -20.83 50.51
C HIS A 388 12.62 -20.93 50.29
N HIS A 389 12.17 -21.00 49.12
CA HIS A 389 11.94 -22.23 48.29
C HIS A 389 11.71 -21.84 46.82
#